data_07e06decfb3a3087f8cc4652899f3752
#
_entry.id   07e06decfb3a3087f8cc4652899f3752
#
_cell.length_a   1.000
_cell.length_b   1.000
_cell.length_c   1.000
_cell.angle_alpha   90.00
_cell.angle_beta   90.00
_cell.angle_gamma   90.00
#
_symmetry.space_group_name_H-M   'P 1'
#
loop_
_entity.id
_entity.type
_entity.pdbx_description
1 polymer ?
#
loop_
_entity_poly.entity_id
_entity_poly.type
_entity_poly.pdbx_seq_one_letter_code
_entity_poly.pdbx_strand_id
1 'polypeptide(L)'
;MMTPPPPPRIGIVVCDDSSVIRGLFTSILEDEPDFEVRASLHNGEMALRTLEHARPEHPVDVILLDIEMPVMDGLTALPHLLAIDPTVQVIVASAISEAHGRSSFKAIHLGAKDFIPKPRNMRDPDSVAAFRQQLVARVRALAHSRRRALGMPYPEGRAESAPVPAPALPRVQTAPALRPRPLGCPQALAIGCSTGGPQALLALLKALPREPRLPIFVTQHMPPTFTQIFADQISKSTFWPCIEATEGMSVTGGQVYLAPGDWHMLVRSSPNGPQIHVSQDPQENFCRPAVDPMLRSLAAVYGRGLLTVILTGMGSDGEKGCRVVVEASGAVIAQDEATSVVWGMPGAVARSGVCSAILPLPEIAPTLVRLLRGGAA
;
A
#
# COMPACT_ATOMS: atom_id res chain seq x y z
N MET A 1 6.72 31.82 28.91
CA MET A 1 6.21 31.28 27.64
C MET A 1 5.49 30.00 27.97
N MET A 2 4.15 29.94 27.74
CA MET A 2 3.41 28.70 27.88
C MET A 2 3.82 27.77 26.73
N THR A 3 4.25 26.56 27.04
CA THR A 3 4.44 25.50 26.04
C THR A 3 3.10 25.27 25.33
N PRO A 4 3.06 25.22 23.99
CA PRO A 4 1.84 24.90 23.29
C PRO A 4 1.28 23.57 23.80
N PRO A 5 -0.04 23.42 23.89
CA PRO A 5 -0.63 22.13 24.30
C PRO A 5 -0.15 21.02 23.37
N PRO A 6 0.06 19.81 23.89
CA PRO A 6 0.47 18.68 23.05
C PRO A 6 -0.57 18.47 21.93
N PRO A 7 -0.13 18.08 20.73
CA PRO A 7 -1.07 17.83 19.63
C PRO A 7 -2.07 16.75 20.04
N PRO A 8 -3.33 16.85 19.57
CA PRO A 8 -4.37 15.89 19.94
C PRO A 8 -3.98 14.49 19.45
N ARG A 9 -4.21 13.47 20.29
CA ARG A 9 -3.98 12.07 19.94
C ARG A 9 -4.78 11.67 18.72
N ILE A 10 -4.32 10.66 18.01
CA ILE A 10 -5.03 10.05 16.87
C ILE A 10 -6.28 9.35 17.41
N GLY A 11 -7.45 9.82 16.99
CA GLY A 11 -8.73 9.27 17.40
C GLY A 11 -9.12 8.03 16.58
N ILE A 12 -9.37 6.92 17.25
CA ILE A 12 -9.65 5.63 16.62
C ILE A 12 -10.99 5.09 17.11
N VAL A 13 -11.80 4.59 16.19
CA VAL A 13 -13.01 3.80 16.52
C VAL A 13 -12.75 2.35 16.13
N VAL A 14 -13.03 1.43 17.05
CA VAL A 14 -12.97 -0.02 16.83
C VAL A 14 -14.39 -0.55 16.73
N CYS A 15 -14.74 -1.15 15.61
CA CYS A 15 -16.08 -1.69 15.34
C CYS A 15 -15.98 -3.15 14.85
N ASP A 16 -16.36 -4.09 15.71
CA ASP A 16 -16.27 -5.55 15.49
C ASP A 16 -17.29 -6.23 16.44
N ASP A 17 -18.00 -7.26 16.02
CA ASP A 17 -19.00 -7.92 16.86
C ASP A 17 -18.38 -8.78 17.97
N SER A 18 -17.17 -9.30 17.73
CA SER A 18 -16.43 -10.11 18.70
C SER A 18 -15.81 -9.25 19.80
N SER A 19 -16.28 -9.44 21.04
CA SER A 19 -15.69 -8.75 22.22
C SER A 19 -14.21 -9.06 22.41
N VAL A 20 -13.77 -10.25 22.03
CA VAL A 20 -12.37 -10.69 22.14
C VAL A 20 -11.48 -9.92 21.15
N ILE A 21 -11.93 -9.79 19.90
CA ILE A 21 -11.22 -9.02 18.87
C ILE A 21 -11.21 -7.54 19.22
N ARG A 22 -12.35 -6.97 19.64
CA ARG A 22 -12.40 -5.59 20.11
C ARG A 22 -11.42 -5.34 21.25
N GLY A 23 -11.38 -6.23 22.24
CA GLY A 23 -10.46 -6.15 23.38
C GLY A 23 -9.00 -6.19 22.93
N LEU A 24 -8.65 -7.07 22.01
CA LEU A 24 -7.30 -7.17 21.45
C LEU A 24 -6.90 -5.88 20.70
N PHE A 25 -7.76 -5.37 19.82
CA PHE A 25 -7.47 -4.16 19.08
C PHE A 25 -7.36 -2.95 19.99
N THR A 26 -8.29 -2.79 20.93
CA THR A 26 -8.24 -1.70 21.93
C THR A 26 -6.94 -1.76 22.73
N SER A 27 -6.56 -2.93 23.27
CA SER A 27 -5.33 -3.08 24.03
C SER A 27 -4.09 -2.72 23.21
N ILE A 28 -3.99 -3.21 21.96
CA ILE A 28 -2.86 -2.90 21.08
C ILE A 28 -2.76 -1.40 20.81
N LEU A 29 -3.87 -0.73 20.57
CA LEU A 29 -3.91 0.68 20.21
C LEU A 29 -3.66 1.59 21.42
N GLU A 30 -4.20 1.28 22.59
CA GLU A 30 -4.02 2.06 23.82
C GLU A 30 -2.61 1.97 24.39
N ASP A 31 -1.83 0.94 24.01
CA ASP A 31 -0.40 0.85 24.34
C ASP A 31 0.45 1.91 23.62
N GLU A 32 -0.08 2.55 22.56
CA GLU A 32 0.62 3.59 21.80
C GLU A 32 0.28 4.99 22.36
N PRO A 33 1.26 5.80 22.77
CA PRO A 33 1.02 7.07 23.47
C PRO A 33 0.36 8.14 22.58
N ASP A 34 0.48 8.01 21.27
CA ASP A 34 -0.08 8.92 20.27
C ASP A 34 -1.51 8.54 19.84
N PHE A 35 -2.06 7.41 20.34
CA PHE A 35 -3.39 6.92 19.98
C PHE A 35 -4.40 7.12 21.11
N GLU A 36 -5.67 7.21 20.74
CA GLU A 36 -6.80 7.23 21.66
C GLU A 36 -7.98 6.48 21.05
N VAL A 37 -8.40 5.38 21.67
CA VAL A 37 -9.61 4.66 21.28
C VAL A 37 -10.83 5.43 21.77
N ARG A 38 -11.54 6.11 20.85
CA ARG A 38 -12.73 6.92 21.12
C ARG A 38 -13.95 6.10 21.45
N ALA A 39 -14.08 4.96 20.77
CA ALA A 39 -15.21 4.04 20.98
C ALA A 39 -14.82 2.61 20.57
N SER A 40 -15.42 1.64 21.28
CA SER A 40 -15.37 0.21 20.97
C SER A 40 -16.81 -0.31 20.81
N LEU A 41 -17.17 -0.61 19.55
CA LEU A 41 -18.54 -0.78 19.08
C LEU A 41 -18.74 -2.17 18.50
N HIS A 42 -19.99 -2.67 18.48
CA HIS A 42 -20.28 -4.04 18.06
C HIS A 42 -21.14 -4.13 16.81
N ASN A 43 -21.49 -3.01 16.17
CA ASN A 43 -22.20 -2.98 14.89
C ASN A 43 -22.02 -1.65 14.16
N GLY A 44 -22.35 -1.63 12.86
CA GLY A 44 -22.19 -0.48 11.99
C GLY A 44 -23.09 0.72 12.35
N GLU A 45 -24.31 0.48 12.86
CA GLU A 45 -25.20 1.57 13.25
C GLU A 45 -24.61 2.42 14.38
N MET A 46 -23.99 1.77 15.36
CA MET A 46 -23.29 2.50 16.42
C MET A 46 -22.09 3.29 15.89
N ALA A 47 -21.37 2.76 14.90
CA ALA A 47 -20.26 3.48 14.28
C ALA A 47 -20.74 4.75 13.56
N LEU A 48 -21.88 4.70 12.86
CA LEU A 48 -22.50 5.88 12.24
C LEU A 48 -22.85 6.94 13.29
N ARG A 49 -23.58 6.56 14.33
CA ARG A 49 -23.96 7.48 15.41
C ARG A 49 -22.75 8.11 16.09
N THR A 50 -21.68 7.33 16.30
CA THR A 50 -20.44 7.83 16.91
C THR A 50 -19.78 8.87 16.02
N LEU A 51 -19.72 8.64 14.72
CA LEU A 51 -19.10 9.56 13.77
C LEU A 51 -19.96 10.85 13.59
N GLU A 52 -21.28 10.76 13.56
CA GLU A 52 -22.22 11.90 13.52
C GLU A 52 -22.06 12.84 14.73
N HIS A 53 -21.70 12.30 15.88
CA HIS A 53 -21.51 13.07 17.13
C HIS A 53 -20.03 13.41 17.39
N ALA A 54 -19.13 13.08 16.46
CA ALA A 54 -17.73 13.43 16.58
C ALA A 54 -17.52 14.96 16.59
N ARG A 55 -16.70 15.44 17.52
CA ARG A 55 -16.43 16.88 17.66
C ARG A 55 -15.10 17.23 17.00
N PRO A 56 -14.96 18.46 16.44
CA PRO A 56 -13.72 18.91 15.84
C PRO A 56 -12.51 18.83 16.79
N GLU A 57 -12.72 19.03 18.10
CA GLU A 57 -11.67 18.95 19.13
C GLU A 57 -11.23 17.50 19.39
N HIS A 58 -12.09 16.54 19.04
CA HIS A 58 -11.89 15.12 19.25
C HIS A 58 -12.22 14.32 17.98
N PRO A 59 -11.47 14.52 16.89
CA PRO A 59 -11.81 13.89 15.60
C PRO A 59 -11.63 12.37 15.66
N VAL A 60 -12.41 11.68 14.85
CA VAL A 60 -12.19 10.27 14.52
C VAL A 60 -11.32 10.23 13.28
N ASP A 61 -10.06 9.83 13.42
CA ASP A 61 -9.13 9.77 12.29
C ASP A 61 -9.24 8.45 11.52
N VAL A 62 -9.38 7.34 12.26
CA VAL A 62 -9.39 5.98 11.69
C VAL A 62 -10.53 5.18 12.31
N ILE A 63 -11.21 4.41 11.47
CA ILE A 63 -12.19 3.39 11.89
C ILE A 63 -11.65 2.03 11.49
N LEU A 64 -11.46 1.14 12.47
CA LEU A 64 -11.27 -0.29 12.23
C LEU A 64 -12.65 -0.93 12.15
N LEU A 65 -13.02 -1.44 10.98
CA LEU A 65 -14.36 -1.90 10.67
C LEU A 65 -14.36 -3.38 10.32
N ASP A 66 -15.05 -4.19 11.11
CA ASP A 66 -15.35 -5.56 10.70
C ASP A 66 -16.42 -5.58 9.61
N ILE A 67 -16.37 -6.62 8.78
CA ILE A 67 -17.33 -6.80 7.70
C ILE A 67 -18.62 -7.44 8.23
N GLU A 68 -18.49 -8.50 9.01
CA GLU A 68 -19.63 -9.32 9.45
C GLU A 68 -20.04 -8.92 10.86
N MET A 69 -21.11 -8.14 10.95
CA MET A 69 -21.67 -7.68 12.21
C MET A 69 -23.19 -7.76 12.20
N PRO A 70 -23.85 -7.98 13.37
CA PRO A 70 -25.30 -7.95 13.48
C PRO A 70 -25.85 -6.52 13.28
N VAL A 71 -27.14 -6.40 13.01
CA VAL A 71 -27.90 -5.15 12.83
C VAL A 71 -27.50 -4.42 11.55
N MET A 72 -26.25 -4.00 11.43
CA MET A 72 -25.68 -3.37 10.23
C MET A 72 -24.26 -3.88 10.05
N ASP A 73 -24.01 -4.55 8.92
CA ASP A 73 -22.69 -5.06 8.55
C ASP A 73 -21.76 -3.94 8.06
N GLY A 74 -20.45 -4.24 7.99
CA GLY A 74 -19.44 -3.24 7.64
C GLY A 74 -19.55 -2.76 6.19
N LEU A 75 -19.97 -3.61 5.24
CA LEU A 75 -20.13 -3.20 3.84
C LEU A 75 -21.31 -2.24 3.66
N THR A 76 -22.36 -2.43 4.44
CA THR A 76 -23.51 -1.52 4.49
C THR A 76 -23.15 -0.21 5.20
N ALA A 77 -22.43 -0.28 6.31
CA ALA A 77 -22.03 0.90 7.08
C ALA A 77 -21.04 1.81 6.34
N LEU A 78 -20.09 1.24 5.61
CA LEU A 78 -18.95 1.95 5.01
C LEU A 78 -19.36 3.13 4.11
N PRO A 79 -20.28 3.01 3.14
CA PRO A 79 -20.71 4.16 2.34
C PRO A 79 -21.34 5.28 3.17
N HIS A 80 -22.08 4.93 4.21
CA HIS A 80 -22.71 5.91 5.09
C HIS A 80 -21.69 6.62 5.98
N LEU A 81 -20.67 5.90 6.50
CA LEU A 81 -19.56 6.49 7.23
C LEU A 81 -18.83 7.53 6.37
N LEU A 82 -18.54 7.18 5.11
CA LEU A 82 -17.88 8.09 4.16
C LEU A 82 -18.78 9.25 3.69
N ALA A 83 -20.09 9.11 3.77
CA ALA A 83 -21.02 10.21 3.52
C ALA A 83 -21.05 11.22 4.67
N ILE A 84 -20.89 10.75 5.93
CA ILE A 84 -20.80 11.62 7.12
C ILE A 84 -19.45 12.36 7.12
N ASP A 85 -18.34 11.65 6.96
CA ASP A 85 -17.01 12.23 6.86
C ASP A 85 -16.22 11.59 5.71
N PRO A 86 -16.14 12.25 4.53
CA PRO A 86 -15.41 11.74 3.37
C PRO A 86 -13.90 11.59 3.62
N THR A 87 -13.38 12.18 4.67
CA THR A 87 -11.95 12.19 5.00
C THR A 87 -11.55 11.10 5.98
N VAL A 88 -12.50 10.50 6.71
CA VAL A 88 -12.22 9.45 7.69
C VAL A 88 -11.55 8.25 6.99
N GLN A 89 -10.54 7.70 7.65
CA GLN A 89 -9.81 6.56 7.11
C GLN A 89 -10.42 5.26 7.63
N VAL A 90 -10.92 4.42 6.74
CA VAL A 90 -11.48 3.12 7.13
C VAL A 90 -10.52 2.00 6.74
N ILE A 91 -10.11 1.21 7.74
CA ILE A 91 -9.39 -0.05 7.58
C ILE A 91 -10.38 -1.18 7.87
N VAL A 92 -10.56 -2.07 6.91
CA VAL A 92 -11.40 -3.24 7.12
C VAL A 92 -10.60 -4.34 7.80
N ALA A 93 -11.08 -4.84 8.94
CA ALA A 93 -10.53 -6.00 9.60
C ALA A 93 -11.35 -7.24 9.22
N SER A 94 -10.72 -8.26 8.63
CA SER A 94 -11.45 -9.43 8.18
C SER A 94 -10.74 -10.75 8.50
N ALA A 95 -11.52 -11.83 8.63
CA ALA A 95 -10.96 -13.17 8.76
C ALA A 95 -10.28 -13.60 7.45
N ILE A 96 -9.35 -14.55 7.56
CA ILE A 96 -8.61 -15.07 6.40
C ILE A 96 -9.38 -16.24 5.81
N SER A 97 -10.23 -15.96 4.84
CA SER A 97 -10.89 -16.94 3.99
C SER A 97 -11.15 -16.36 2.60
N GLU A 98 -11.48 -17.19 1.64
CA GLU A 98 -11.79 -16.73 0.28
C GLU A 98 -13.02 -15.81 0.24
N ALA A 99 -14.08 -16.15 0.99
CA ALA A 99 -15.28 -15.32 1.09
C ALA A 99 -14.97 -13.94 1.68
N HIS A 100 -14.23 -13.90 2.80
CA HIS A 100 -13.84 -12.65 3.45
C HIS A 100 -12.86 -11.83 2.60
N GLY A 101 -11.98 -12.47 1.82
CA GLY A 101 -11.12 -11.79 0.86
C GLY A 101 -11.94 -11.04 -0.18
N ARG A 102 -12.96 -11.66 -0.78
CA ARG A 102 -13.86 -11.01 -1.75
C ARG A 102 -14.62 -9.83 -1.12
N SER A 103 -15.08 -9.98 0.11
CA SER A 103 -15.75 -8.91 0.86
C SER A 103 -14.80 -7.75 1.18
N SER A 104 -13.53 -8.03 1.53
CA SER A 104 -12.51 -6.99 1.75
C SER A 104 -12.24 -6.19 0.48
N PHE A 105 -12.14 -6.83 -0.69
CA PHE A 105 -12.00 -6.11 -1.96
C PHE A 105 -13.25 -5.31 -2.33
N LYS A 106 -14.45 -5.80 -1.99
CA LYS A 106 -15.68 -5.01 -2.14
C LYS A 106 -15.63 -3.76 -1.26
N ALA A 107 -15.16 -3.88 -0.02
CA ALA A 107 -14.95 -2.73 0.87
C ALA A 107 -13.95 -1.70 0.29
N ILE A 108 -12.84 -2.16 -0.29
CA ILE A 108 -11.88 -1.31 -0.99
C ILE A 108 -12.57 -0.52 -2.13
N HIS A 109 -13.44 -1.16 -2.90
CA HIS A 109 -14.22 -0.49 -3.95
C HIS A 109 -15.22 0.55 -3.41
N LEU A 110 -15.79 0.27 -2.23
CA LEU A 110 -16.71 1.18 -1.54
C LEU A 110 -15.99 2.34 -0.84
N GLY A 111 -14.65 2.37 -0.83
CA GLY A 111 -13.86 3.49 -0.34
C GLY A 111 -13.00 3.22 0.90
N ALA A 112 -12.98 1.98 1.43
CA ALA A 112 -12.02 1.61 2.47
C ALA A 112 -10.58 1.83 1.94
N LYS A 113 -9.70 2.35 2.80
CA LYS A 113 -8.33 2.70 2.39
C LYS A 113 -7.37 1.53 2.45
N ASP A 114 -7.64 0.58 3.34
CA ASP A 114 -6.84 -0.63 3.48
C ASP A 114 -7.66 -1.74 4.13
N PHE A 115 -7.10 -2.94 4.16
CA PHE A 115 -7.63 -4.04 4.94
C PHE A 115 -6.51 -4.72 5.74
N ILE A 116 -6.86 -5.31 6.87
CA ILE A 116 -5.95 -6.07 7.71
C ILE A 116 -6.57 -7.43 8.04
N PRO A 117 -5.87 -8.55 7.78
CA PRO A 117 -6.34 -9.86 8.21
C PRO A 117 -6.28 -9.97 9.74
N LYS A 118 -7.36 -10.41 10.36
CA LYS A 118 -7.38 -10.73 11.79
C LYS A 118 -6.36 -11.83 12.11
N PRO A 119 -5.71 -11.84 13.28
CA PRO A 119 -4.71 -12.84 13.61
C PRO A 119 -5.33 -14.24 13.66
N ARG A 120 -4.67 -15.22 13.03
CA ARG A 120 -5.17 -16.63 12.99
C ARG A 120 -5.10 -17.31 14.33
N ASN A 121 -4.06 -17.01 15.11
CA ASN A 121 -3.82 -17.62 16.40
C ASN A 121 -3.48 -16.55 17.44
N MET A 122 -4.47 -16.17 18.24
CA MET A 122 -4.32 -15.20 19.32
C MET A 122 -3.50 -15.73 20.52
N ARG A 123 -3.19 -17.02 20.55
CA ARG A 123 -2.35 -17.64 21.60
C ARG A 123 -0.88 -17.69 21.23
N ASP A 124 -0.55 -17.40 19.97
CA ASP A 124 0.83 -17.36 19.49
C ASP A 124 1.37 -15.92 19.62
N PRO A 125 2.34 -15.67 20.53
CA PRO A 125 2.90 -14.34 20.76
C PRO A 125 3.51 -13.71 19.50
N ASP A 126 4.17 -14.50 18.66
CA ASP A 126 4.82 -13.99 17.44
C ASP A 126 3.78 -13.54 16.41
N SER A 127 2.70 -14.29 16.25
CA SER A 127 1.57 -13.92 15.40
C SER A 127 0.90 -12.62 15.87
N VAL A 128 0.71 -12.47 17.17
CA VAL A 128 0.12 -11.25 17.76
C VAL A 128 1.08 -10.06 17.64
N ALA A 129 2.38 -10.26 17.84
CA ALA A 129 3.39 -9.20 17.70
C ALA A 129 3.47 -8.70 16.26
N ALA A 130 3.50 -9.59 15.28
CA ALA A 130 3.48 -9.24 13.88
C ALA A 130 2.20 -8.49 13.48
N PHE A 131 1.05 -8.94 13.98
CA PHE A 131 -0.24 -8.26 13.77
C PHE A 131 -0.23 -6.86 14.40
N ARG A 132 0.22 -6.73 15.66
CA ARG A 132 0.36 -5.44 16.35
C ARG A 132 1.18 -4.45 15.53
N GLN A 133 2.36 -4.86 15.07
CA GLN A 133 3.23 -4.02 14.26
C GLN A 133 2.52 -3.52 12.99
N GLN A 134 1.84 -4.41 12.28
CA GLN A 134 1.10 -4.04 11.06
C GLN A 134 -0.08 -3.11 11.35
N LEU A 135 -0.86 -3.39 12.40
CA LEU A 135 -2.03 -2.58 12.76
C LEU A 135 -1.62 -1.16 13.14
N VAL A 136 -0.68 -1.03 14.10
CA VAL A 136 -0.19 0.26 14.58
C VAL A 136 0.39 1.10 13.45
N ALA A 137 1.23 0.49 12.62
CA ALA A 137 1.86 1.19 11.50
C ALA A 137 0.83 1.70 10.48
N ARG A 138 -0.18 0.89 10.11
CA ARG A 138 -1.24 1.29 9.15
C ARG A 138 -2.14 2.39 9.73
N VAL A 139 -2.58 2.24 10.97
CA VAL A 139 -3.41 3.26 11.65
C VAL A 139 -2.67 4.59 11.69
N ARG A 140 -1.40 4.59 12.13
CA ARG A 140 -0.56 5.80 12.20
C ARG A 140 -0.37 6.44 10.83
N ALA A 141 -0.02 5.67 9.81
CA ALA A 141 0.21 6.16 8.45
C ALA A 141 -1.05 6.80 7.83
N LEU A 142 -2.21 6.15 7.99
CA LEU A 142 -3.47 6.67 7.47
C LEU A 142 -3.96 7.92 8.22
N ALA A 143 -3.84 7.93 9.56
CA ALA A 143 -4.16 9.10 10.36
C ALA A 143 -3.28 10.31 10.00
N HIS A 144 -1.97 10.10 9.82
CA HIS A 144 -1.04 11.15 9.38
C HIS A 144 -1.42 11.69 8.01
N SER A 145 -1.73 10.80 7.05
CA SER A 145 -2.16 11.19 5.71
C SER A 145 -3.42 12.07 5.75
N ARG A 146 -4.44 11.66 6.52
CA ARG A 146 -5.67 12.44 6.72
C ARG A 146 -5.39 13.80 7.34
N ARG A 147 -4.72 13.83 8.49
CA ARG A 147 -4.46 15.08 9.23
C ARG A 147 -3.64 16.07 8.40
N ARG A 148 -2.67 15.56 7.65
CA ARG A 148 -1.89 16.37 6.74
C ARG A 148 -2.74 16.98 5.62
N ALA A 149 -3.60 16.19 4.99
CA ALA A 149 -4.52 16.68 3.95
C ALA A 149 -5.47 17.77 4.48
N LEU A 150 -5.84 17.70 5.76
CA LEU A 150 -6.71 18.65 6.44
C LEU A 150 -5.94 19.82 7.10
N GLY A 151 -4.60 19.83 7.04
CA GLY A 151 -3.78 20.83 7.75
C GLY A 151 -3.88 20.74 9.28
N MET A 152 -4.25 19.58 9.81
CA MET A 152 -4.40 19.33 11.25
C MET A 152 -3.07 18.98 11.89
N PRO A 153 -2.80 19.39 13.16
CA PRO A 153 -1.64 18.93 13.89
C PRO A 153 -1.71 17.43 14.15
N TYR A 154 -0.58 16.75 14.12
CA TYR A 154 -0.48 15.36 14.51
C TYR A 154 0.64 15.19 15.55
N PRO A 155 0.51 14.21 16.47
CA PRO A 155 1.58 13.93 17.43
C PRO A 155 2.81 13.41 16.65
N GLU A 156 3.97 13.99 16.92
CA GLU A 156 5.23 13.41 16.48
C GLU A 156 5.46 12.13 17.29
N GLY A 157 4.96 11.01 16.77
CA GLY A 157 5.27 9.70 17.33
C GLY A 157 6.79 9.50 17.30
N ARG A 158 7.32 8.75 18.26
CA ARG A 158 8.71 8.29 18.23
C ARG A 158 8.98 7.73 16.84
N ALA A 159 9.78 8.44 16.05
CA ALA A 159 10.33 7.87 14.82
C ALA A 159 10.95 6.54 15.23
N GLU A 160 10.46 5.43 14.66
CA GLU A 160 11.17 4.16 14.75
C GLU A 160 12.64 4.46 14.47
N SER A 161 13.47 4.02 15.37
CA SER A 161 14.90 4.33 15.43
C SER A 161 15.58 4.13 14.08
N ALA A 162 15.56 5.18 13.26
CA ALA A 162 16.51 5.37 12.20
C ALA A 162 17.87 5.68 12.84
N PRO A 163 19.00 5.24 12.28
CA PRO A 163 20.31 5.48 12.84
C PRO A 163 20.54 6.98 13.05
N VAL A 164 21.17 7.32 14.19
CA VAL A 164 21.43 8.65 14.72
C VAL A 164 21.68 9.69 13.63
N PRO A 165 20.90 10.79 13.57
CA PRO A 165 21.13 11.83 12.58
C PRO A 165 22.37 12.64 12.93
N ALA A 166 23.24 12.83 11.96
CA ALA A 166 24.21 13.92 11.97
C ALA A 166 23.51 15.29 12.13
N PRO A 167 24.15 16.31 12.71
CA PRO A 167 23.51 17.57 13.10
C PRO A 167 22.77 18.22 11.93
N ALA A 168 21.51 18.54 12.18
CA ALA A 168 20.58 19.08 11.19
C ALA A 168 20.99 20.51 10.77
N LEU A 169 21.45 20.64 9.56
CA LEU A 169 21.39 21.89 8.80
C LEU A 169 19.93 22.18 8.42
N PRO A 170 19.50 23.45 8.32
CA PRO A 170 18.13 23.79 7.97
C PRO A 170 17.77 23.15 6.62
N ARG A 171 16.81 22.23 6.62
CA ARG A 171 16.30 21.60 5.39
C ARG A 171 15.49 22.62 4.60
N VAL A 172 16.15 23.26 3.65
CA VAL A 172 15.45 23.79 2.47
C VAL A 172 14.87 22.55 1.77
N GLN A 173 13.55 22.45 1.70
CA GLN A 173 12.88 21.42 0.90
C GLN A 173 13.15 21.73 -0.59
N THR A 174 14.33 21.37 -1.08
CA THR A 174 14.57 21.35 -2.51
C THR A 174 13.73 20.21 -3.12
N ALA A 175 13.01 20.53 -4.19
CA ALA A 175 12.30 19.50 -4.96
C ALA A 175 13.27 18.33 -5.25
N PRO A 176 12.82 17.07 -5.15
CA PRO A 176 13.66 15.91 -5.40
C PRO A 176 14.32 16.03 -6.77
N ALA A 177 15.65 15.86 -6.82
CA ALA A 177 16.37 15.89 -8.08
C ALA A 177 15.91 14.74 -8.98
N LEU A 178 15.35 15.07 -10.14
CA LEU A 178 14.94 14.07 -11.13
C LEU A 178 16.13 13.66 -11.99
N ARG A 179 16.20 12.38 -12.33
CA ARG A 179 17.23 11.85 -13.24
C ARG A 179 16.77 11.93 -14.70
N PRO A 180 17.70 12.11 -15.66
CA PRO A 180 17.39 11.94 -17.06
C PRO A 180 16.82 10.54 -17.33
N ARG A 181 15.84 10.44 -18.21
CA ARG A 181 15.30 9.13 -18.61
C ARG A 181 16.29 8.42 -19.54
N PRO A 182 16.43 7.09 -19.39
CA PRO A 182 17.15 6.30 -20.38
C PRO A 182 16.46 6.38 -21.75
N LEU A 183 17.24 6.46 -22.82
CA LEU A 183 16.73 6.38 -24.20
C LEU A 183 16.45 4.92 -24.56
N GLY A 184 15.23 4.60 -24.96
CA GLY A 184 14.84 3.27 -25.42
C GLY A 184 13.40 2.92 -25.08
N CYS A 185 12.83 1.96 -25.82
CA CYS A 185 11.49 1.44 -25.52
C CYS A 185 11.56 0.45 -24.34
N PRO A 186 10.71 0.59 -23.32
CA PRO A 186 10.62 -0.39 -22.24
C PRO A 186 10.25 -1.77 -22.77
N GLN A 187 10.85 -2.81 -22.17
CA GLN A 187 10.59 -4.23 -22.46
C GLN A 187 9.79 -4.91 -21.36
N ALA A 188 9.77 -4.33 -20.16
CA ALA A 188 9.00 -4.81 -19.02
C ALA A 188 8.59 -3.62 -18.12
N LEU A 189 7.43 -3.77 -17.46
CA LEU A 189 6.95 -2.85 -16.45
C LEU A 189 6.93 -3.55 -15.09
N ALA A 190 7.57 -2.97 -14.09
CA ALA A 190 7.47 -3.40 -12.69
C ALA A 190 6.66 -2.39 -11.89
N ILE A 191 5.77 -2.88 -11.02
CA ILE A 191 4.94 -2.04 -10.14
C ILE A 191 5.05 -2.55 -8.71
N GLY A 192 5.42 -1.66 -7.79
CA GLY A 192 5.43 -1.91 -6.35
C GLY A 192 4.37 -1.07 -5.64
N CYS A 193 3.59 -1.68 -4.74
CA CYS A 193 2.55 -0.99 -3.98
C CYS A 193 2.18 -1.68 -2.66
N SER A 194 1.51 -0.95 -1.75
CA SER A 194 1.06 -1.46 -0.46
C SER A 194 -0.27 -0.83 -0.04
N THR A 195 -0.35 -0.10 1.08
CA THR A 195 -1.57 0.59 1.56
C THR A 195 -2.10 1.56 0.51
N GLY A 196 -3.38 1.44 0.16
CA GLY A 196 -4.00 2.16 -0.96
C GLY A 196 -3.62 1.61 -2.35
N GLY A 197 -2.67 0.66 -2.40
CA GLY A 197 -2.15 0.03 -3.61
C GLY A 197 -3.22 -0.62 -4.48
N PRO A 198 -4.14 -1.42 -3.93
CA PRO A 198 -5.15 -2.08 -4.77
C PRO A 198 -5.99 -1.11 -5.60
N GLN A 199 -6.42 0.01 -5.02
CA GLN A 199 -7.17 1.04 -5.74
C GLN A 199 -6.30 1.74 -6.80
N ALA A 200 -5.08 2.13 -6.42
CA ALA A 200 -4.15 2.82 -7.31
C ALA A 200 -3.73 1.95 -8.51
N LEU A 201 -3.44 0.67 -8.25
CA LEU A 201 -3.09 -0.30 -9.29
C LEU A 201 -4.25 -0.54 -10.27
N LEU A 202 -5.47 -0.73 -9.76
CA LEU A 202 -6.65 -0.88 -10.62
C LEU A 202 -6.91 0.36 -11.47
N ALA A 203 -6.77 1.57 -10.89
CA ALA A 203 -6.91 2.83 -11.63
C ALA A 203 -5.86 2.94 -12.73
N LEU A 204 -4.60 2.64 -12.41
CA LEU A 204 -3.49 2.64 -13.37
C LEU A 204 -3.72 1.66 -14.51
N LEU A 205 -4.04 0.39 -14.21
CA LEU A 205 -4.24 -0.66 -15.22
C LEU A 205 -5.48 -0.44 -16.10
N LYS A 206 -6.55 0.16 -15.55
CA LYS A 206 -7.72 0.58 -16.34
C LYS A 206 -7.38 1.65 -17.37
N ALA A 207 -6.50 2.58 -17.02
CA ALA A 207 -6.07 3.68 -17.88
C ALA A 207 -4.96 3.29 -18.86
N LEU A 208 -4.28 2.15 -18.64
CA LEU A 208 -3.17 1.69 -19.47
C LEU A 208 -3.69 0.80 -20.61
N PRO A 209 -3.49 1.16 -21.89
CA PRO A 209 -3.88 0.33 -23.02
C PRO A 209 -3.04 -0.94 -23.11
N ARG A 210 -3.62 -2.02 -23.67
CA ARG A 210 -2.92 -3.30 -23.84
C ARG A 210 -1.77 -3.28 -24.87
N GLU A 211 -1.70 -2.30 -25.69
CA GLU A 211 -0.64 -2.14 -26.69
C GLU A 211 0.27 -0.95 -26.33
N PRO A 212 1.60 -1.10 -26.42
CA PRO A 212 2.34 -2.30 -26.82
C PRO A 212 2.30 -3.41 -25.75
N ARG A 213 2.35 -4.67 -26.19
CA ARG A 213 2.28 -5.84 -25.31
C ARG A 213 3.61 -6.05 -24.60
N LEU A 214 3.71 -5.66 -23.34
CA LEU A 214 4.83 -5.98 -22.47
C LEU A 214 4.36 -6.76 -21.24
N PRO A 215 5.23 -7.56 -20.62
CA PRO A 215 4.93 -8.17 -19.33
C PRO A 215 4.89 -7.12 -18.23
N ILE A 216 3.93 -7.24 -17.32
CA ILE A 216 3.80 -6.38 -16.13
C ILE A 216 4.00 -7.24 -14.89
N PHE A 217 4.95 -6.88 -14.05
CA PHE A 217 5.25 -7.56 -12.79
C PHE A 217 4.78 -6.69 -11.64
N VAL A 218 3.98 -7.26 -10.74
CA VAL A 218 3.38 -6.52 -9.63
C VAL A 218 3.72 -7.19 -8.31
N THR A 219 4.28 -6.41 -7.40
CA THR A 219 4.32 -6.77 -5.98
C THR A 219 3.40 -5.83 -5.21
N GLN A 220 2.31 -6.38 -4.68
CA GLN A 220 1.43 -5.77 -3.70
C GLN A 220 1.65 -6.49 -2.37
N HIS A 221 1.96 -5.74 -1.32
CA HIS A 221 2.06 -6.33 0.03
C HIS A 221 0.70 -6.84 0.47
N MET A 222 0.55 -8.17 0.41
CA MET A 222 -0.73 -8.82 0.63
C MET A 222 -0.50 -10.26 1.10
N PRO A 223 -1.29 -10.78 2.06
CA PRO A 223 -1.16 -12.15 2.52
C PRO A 223 -1.64 -13.17 1.48
N PRO A 224 -1.27 -14.45 1.65
CA PRO A 224 -1.80 -15.56 0.85
C PRO A 224 -3.33 -15.54 0.80
N THR A 225 -3.94 -16.13 -0.22
CA THR A 225 -5.38 -16.12 -0.50
C THR A 225 -5.87 -14.79 -1.08
N PHE A 226 -5.42 -13.65 -0.54
CA PHE A 226 -5.81 -12.34 -1.04
C PHE A 226 -5.15 -12.01 -2.38
N THR A 227 -3.92 -12.47 -2.62
CA THR A 227 -3.20 -12.25 -3.89
C THR A 227 -3.91 -12.94 -5.05
N GLN A 228 -4.39 -14.18 -4.87
CA GLN A 228 -5.16 -14.88 -5.90
C GLN A 228 -6.48 -14.15 -6.22
N ILE A 229 -7.23 -13.76 -5.19
CA ILE A 229 -8.50 -13.02 -5.35
C ILE A 229 -8.24 -11.68 -6.07
N PHE A 230 -7.12 -11.02 -5.75
CA PHE A 230 -6.77 -9.75 -6.36
C PHE A 230 -6.36 -9.93 -7.83
N ALA A 231 -5.64 -10.99 -8.19
CA ALA A 231 -5.34 -11.32 -9.58
C ALA A 231 -6.62 -11.53 -10.41
N ASP A 232 -7.59 -12.28 -9.86
CA ASP A 232 -8.91 -12.45 -10.47
C ASP A 232 -9.64 -11.11 -10.64
N GLN A 233 -9.56 -10.24 -9.63
CA GLN A 233 -10.19 -8.94 -9.66
C GLN A 233 -9.57 -8.01 -10.71
N ILE A 234 -8.24 -7.97 -10.82
CA ILE A 234 -7.55 -7.23 -11.88
C ILE A 234 -8.05 -7.70 -13.23
N SER A 235 -8.07 -9.01 -13.46
CA SER A 235 -8.54 -9.60 -14.72
C SER A 235 -9.99 -9.24 -15.06
N LYS A 236 -10.88 -9.18 -14.07
CA LYS A 236 -12.31 -8.85 -14.26
C LYS A 236 -12.57 -7.36 -14.42
N SER A 237 -11.75 -6.52 -13.75
CA SER A 237 -12.00 -5.08 -13.66
C SER A 237 -11.18 -4.25 -14.65
N THR A 238 -10.21 -4.87 -15.32
CA THR A 238 -9.33 -4.20 -16.29
C THR A 238 -9.29 -5.00 -17.59
N PHE A 239 -8.63 -4.47 -18.62
CA PHE A 239 -8.40 -5.21 -19.86
C PHE A 239 -7.17 -6.13 -19.80
N TRP A 240 -6.50 -6.22 -18.63
CA TRP A 240 -5.26 -6.96 -18.47
C TRP A 240 -5.53 -8.31 -17.84
N PRO A 241 -5.22 -9.44 -18.52
CA PRO A 241 -5.20 -10.73 -17.87
C PRO A 241 -4.13 -10.70 -16.76
N CYS A 242 -4.51 -11.09 -15.57
CA CYS A 242 -3.64 -11.14 -14.41
C CYS A 242 -3.68 -12.54 -13.81
N ILE A 243 -2.52 -13.05 -13.46
CA ILE A 243 -2.36 -14.34 -12.80
C ILE A 243 -1.44 -14.18 -11.59
N GLU A 244 -1.71 -14.94 -10.53
CA GLU A 244 -0.77 -15.11 -9.45
C GLU A 244 0.43 -15.93 -9.97
N ALA A 245 1.63 -15.42 -9.74
CA ALA A 245 2.86 -16.00 -10.27
C ALA A 245 3.18 -17.34 -9.60
N THR A 246 3.63 -18.31 -10.39
CA THR A 246 4.06 -19.64 -9.91
C THR A 246 5.43 -20.01 -10.46
N GLU A 247 6.10 -20.94 -9.79
CA GLU A 247 7.45 -21.41 -10.16
C GLU A 247 7.49 -21.91 -11.61
N GLY A 248 8.55 -21.53 -12.33
CA GLY A 248 8.81 -21.99 -13.71
C GLY A 248 7.91 -21.41 -14.79
N MET A 249 6.99 -20.51 -14.45
CA MET A 249 6.07 -19.89 -15.40
C MET A 249 6.84 -19.04 -16.41
N SER A 250 6.62 -19.28 -17.72
CA SER A 250 7.21 -18.49 -18.80
C SER A 250 6.59 -17.10 -18.87
N VAL A 251 7.44 -16.08 -19.05
CA VAL A 251 6.99 -14.69 -19.14
C VAL A 251 6.55 -14.37 -20.57
N THR A 252 5.33 -13.87 -20.72
CA THR A 252 4.76 -13.46 -22.00
C THR A 252 4.29 -12.00 -21.93
N GLY A 253 4.37 -11.31 -23.05
CA GLY A 253 3.89 -9.94 -23.15
C GLY A 253 2.34 -9.86 -23.13
N GLY A 254 1.81 -8.77 -22.58
CA GLY A 254 0.37 -8.55 -22.43
C GLY A 254 -0.27 -9.27 -21.25
N GLN A 255 0.55 -9.74 -20.30
CA GLN A 255 0.16 -10.46 -19.10
C GLN A 255 0.63 -9.69 -17.85
N VAL A 256 -0.19 -9.64 -16.83
CA VAL A 256 0.18 -9.18 -15.48
C VAL A 256 0.52 -10.39 -14.60
N TYR A 257 1.69 -10.37 -13.98
CA TYR A 257 2.15 -11.36 -13.02
C TYR A 257 2.12 -10.73 -11.63
N LEU A 258 1.26 -11.24 -10.75
CA LEU A 258 1.15 -10.78 -9.36
C LEU A 258 1.95 -11.69 -8.45
N ALA A 259 2.81 -11.11 -7.62
CA ALA A 259 3.59 -11.85 -6.63
C ALA A 259 2.67 -12.59 -5.64
N PRO A 260 2.87 -13.90 -5.40
CA PRO A 260 2.04 -14.66 -4.48
C PRO A 260 2.32 -14.26 -3.04
N GLY A 261 1.29 -14.27 -2.21
CA GLY A 261 1.45 -14.01 -0.77
C GLY A 261 2.36 -15.03 -0.11
N ASP A 262 3.21 -14.56 0.80
CA ASP A 262 4.23 -15.35 1.51
C ASP A 262 5.37 -15.92 0.64
N TRP A 263 5.52 -15.41 -0.59
CA TRP A 263 6.61 -15.73 -1.50
C TRP A 263 7.13 -14.47 -2.19
N HIS A 264 8.44 -14.35 -2.38
CA HIS A 264 9.02 -13.36 -3.28
C HIS A 264 8.88 -13.81 -4.72
N MET A 265 8.42 -12.93 -5.61
CA MET A 265 8.45 -13.16 -7.05
C MET A 265 9.74 -12.61 -7.64
N LEU A 266 10.51 -13.47 -8.27
CA LEU A 266 11.74 -13.16 -8.97
C LEU A 266 11.61 -13.54 -10.44
N VAL A 267 12.49 -13.01 -11.30
CA VAL A 267 12.57 -13.41 -12.71
C VAL A 267 13.99 -13.82 -13.03
N ARG A 268 14.14 -14.92 -13.77
CA ARG A 268 15.44 -15.45 -14.20
C ARG A 268 15.47 -15.60 -15.73
N SER A 269 16.62 -15.40 -16.32
CA SER A 269 16.86 -15.73 -17.72
C SER A 269 16.91 -17.24 -17.89
N SER A 270 16.27 -17.76 -18.94
CA SER A 270 16.36 -19.16 -19.35
C SER A 270 16.62 -19.26 -20.87
N PRO A 271 17.02 -20.43 -21.39
CA PRO A 271 17.20 -20.62 -22.83
C PRO A 271 15.96 -20.31 -23.66
N ASN A 272 14.77 -20.44 -23.06
CA ASN A 272 13.47 -20.21 -23.69
C ASN A 272 12.87 -18.82 -23.39
N GLY A 273 13.67 -17.89 -22.87
CA GLY A 273 13.22 -16.56 -22.45
C GLY A 273 13.08 -16.43 -20.93
N PRO A 274 12.63 -15.27 -20.43
CA PRO A 274 12.48 -15.04 -19.01
C PRO A 274 11.44 -15.97 -18.37
N GLN A 275 11.73 -16.42 -17.13
CA GLN A 275 10.85 -17.29 -16.34
C GLN A 275 10.68 -16.73 -14.93
N ILE A 276 9.49 -16.92 -14.37
CA ILE A 276 9.20 -16.63 -12.96
C ILE A 276 9.93 -17.66 -12.08
N HIS A 277 10.49 -17.17 -11.01
CA HIS A 277 10.97 -17.93 -9.88
C HIS A 277 10.32 -17.40 -8.61
N VAL A 278 9.76 -18.26 -7.77
CA VAL A 278 9.21 -17.87 -6.48
C VAL A 278 10.10 -18.38 -5.35
N SER A 279 10.34 -17.55 -4.32
CA SER A 279 11.27 -17.86 -3.24
C SER A 279 10.65 -17.57 -1.88
N GLN A 280 10.92 -18.43 -0.91
CA GLN A 280 10.65 -18.20 0.52
C GLN A 280 11.88 -17.68 1.28
N ASP A 281 12.79 -17.02 0.61
CA ASP A 281 13.88 -16.30 1.27
C ASP A 281 13.32 -15.38 2.39
N PRO A 282 14.16 -15.01 3.38
CA PRO A 282 13.72 -14.16 4.48
C PRO A 282 12.96 -12.92 4.01
N GLN A 283 12.01 -12.47 4.82
CA GLN A 283 11.27 -11.24 4.57
C GLN A 283 12.23 -10.06 4.39
N GLU A 284 11.97 -9.20 3.41
CA GLU A 284 12.63 -7.91 3.25
C GLU A 284 11.66 -6.79 3.60
N ASN A 285 12.13 -5.81 4.37
CA ASN A 285 11.30 -4.73 4.88
C ASN A 285 10.05 -5.23 5.63
N PHE A 286 10.18 -6.36 6.34
CA PHE A 286 9.09 -7.07 7.03
C PHE A 286 7.97 -7.56 6.10
N CYS A 287 8.23 -7.66 4.80
CA CYS A 287 7.26 -8.07 3.78
C CYS A 287 7.71 -9.31 3.01
N ARG A 288 6.76 -10.17 2.70
CA ARG A 288 6.87 -11.26 1.72
C ARG A 288 5.48 -11.51 1.13
N PRO A 289 5.27 -11.11 -0.16
CA PRO A 289 6.26 -10.60 -1.11
C PRO A 289 6.82 -9.22 -0.77
N ALA A 290 8.06 -8.93 -1.22
CA ALA A 290 8.67 -7.61 -1.16
C ALA A 290 9.03 -7.11 -2.56
N VAL A 291 9.07 -5.78 -2.73
CA VAL A 291 9.33 -5.12 -4.02
C VAL A 291 10.82 -5.17 -4.36
N ASP A 292 11.69 -4.99 -3.37
CA ASP A 292 13.16 -4.96 -3.59
C ASP A 292 13.70 -6.24 -4.27
N PRO A 293 13.36 -7.48 -3.85
CA PRO A 293 13.81 -8.71 -4.54
C PRO A 293 13.33 -8.79 -5.99
N MET A 294 12.05 -8.44 -6.24
CA MET A 294 11.48 -8.41 -7.58
C MET A 294 12.28 -7.46 -8.48
N LEU A 295 12.52 -6.23 -8.04
CA LEU A 295 13.22 -5.23 -8.83
C LEU A 295 14.66 -5.63 -9.12
N ARG A 296 15.40 -6.20 -8.15
CA ARG A 296 16.77 -6.68 -8.35
C ARG A 296 16.83 -7.75 -9.44
N SER A 297 15.93 -8.71 -9.41
CA SER A 297 15.89 -9.79 -10.40
C SER A 297 15.49 -9.27 -11.79
N LEU A 298 14.51 -8.37 -11.87
CA LEU A 298 14.08 -7.76 -13.13
C LEU A 298 15.17 -6.87 -13.74
N ALA A 299 15.89 -6.12 -12.92
CA ALA A 299 17.02 -5.29 -13.38
C ALA A 299 18.12 -6.14 -14.01
N ALA A 300 18.43 -7.32 -13.45
CA ALA A 300 19.39 -8.26 -14.01
C ALA A 300 18.96 -8.84 -15.37
N VAL A 301 17.64 -9.03 -15.60
CA VAL A 301 17.12 -9.60 -16.84
C VAL A 301 16.89 -8.56 -17.94
N TYR A 302 16.31 -7.40 -17.58
CA TYR A 302 15.86 -6.41 -18.54
C TYR A 302 16.75 -5.17 -18.65
N GLY A 303 17.60 -4.91 -17.64
CA GLY A 303 18.54 -3.79 -17.65
C GLY A 303 17.84 -2.47 -17.99
N ARG A 304 18.35 -1.78 -19.02
CA ARG A 304 17.78 -0.51 -19.53
C ARG A 304 16.35 -0.60 -20.06
N GLY A 305 15.87 -1.80 -20.34
CA GLY A 305 14.49 -2.07 -20.78
C GLY A 305 13.49 -2.15 -19.62
N LEU A 306 13.91 -2.02 -18.35
CA LEU A 306 13.02 -2.06 -17.20
C LEU A 306 12.47 -0.66 -16.88
N LEU A 307 11.15 -0.54 -16.89
CA LEU A 307 10.43 0.62 -16.39
C LEU A 307 9.76 0.24 -15.07
N THR A 308 10.00 1.03 -14.02
CA THR A 308 9.48 0.76 -12.68
C THR A 308 8.55 1.87 -12.24
N VAL A 309 7.44 1.51 -11.61
CA VAL A 309 6.48 2.43 -10.98
C VAL A 309 6.31 2.04 -9.52
N ILE A 310 6.53 3.00 -8.62
CA ILE A 310 6.24 2.83 -7.19
C ILE A 310 5.01 3.67 -6.83
N LEU A 311 3.95 2.97 -6.47
CA LEU A 311 2.67 3.57 -6.07
C LEU A 311 2.59 3.72 -4.56
N THR A 312 1.47 4.27 -4.11
CA THR A 312 1.13 4.44 -2.69
C THR A 312 1.43 3.18 -1.88
N GLY A 313 1.99 3.38 -0.70
CA GLY A 313 2.35 2.30 0.21
C GLY A 313 3.12 2.81 1.42
N MET A 314 3.06 2.06 2.49
CA MET A 314 3.76 2.33 3.74
C MET A 314 5.19 1.78 3.70
N GLY A 315 6.11 2.41 4.44
CA GLY A 315 7.50 1.97 4.56
C GLY A 315 8.39 2.48 3.44
N SER A 316 9.46 1.74 3.15
CA SER A 316 10.49 2.12 2.18
C SER A 316 10.85 0.99 1.19
N ASP A 317 10.07 -0.09 1.18
CA ASP A 317 10.30 -1.19 0.24
C ASP A 317 10.23 -0.70 -1.21
N GLY A 318 11.13 -1.21 -2.03
CA GLY A 318 11.35 -0.75 -3.41
C GLY A 318 12.42 0.34 -3.54
N GLU A 319 12.86 1.01 -2.46
CA GLU A 319 13.92 2.03 -2.55
C GLU A 319 15.25 1.43 -3.00
N LYS A 320 15.66 0.33 -2.34
CA LYS A 320 16.94 -0.35 -2.68
C LYS A 320 16.87 -0.99 -4.06
N GLY A 321 15.75 -1.62 -4.39
CA GLY A 321 15.52 -2.20 -5.71
C GLY A 321 15.54 -1.14 -6.82
N CYS A 322 14.94 0.03 -6.61
CA CYS A 322 14.96 1.14 -7.56
C CYS A 322 16.38 1.68 -7.80
N ARG A 323 17.28 1.67 -6.80
CA ARG A 323 18.71 2.01 -7.01
C ARG A 323 19.35 1.02 -7.99
N VAL A 324 19.12 -0.28 -7.80
CA VAL A 324 19.64 -1.31 -8.72
C VAL A 324 19.06 -1.16 -10.13
N VAL A 325 17.76 -0.82 -10.25
CA VAL A 325 17.14 -0.52 -11.55
C VAL A 325 17.86 0.62 -12.26
N VAL A 326 18.14 1.71 -11.54
CA VAL A 326 18.85 2.87 -12.12
C VAL A 326 20.31 2.55 -12.45
N GLU A 327 21.01 1.78 -11.64
CA GLU A 327 22.36 1.30 -11.91
C GLU A 327 22.41 0.43 -13.19
N ALA A 328 21.34 -0.36 -13.43
CA ALA A 328 21.16 -1.12 -14.66
C ALA A 328 20.64 -0.26 -15.84
N SER A 329 20.60 1.07 -15.69
CA SER A 329 20.10 2.04 -16.69
C SER A 329 18.59 1.93 -16.97
N GLY A 330 17.80 1.36 -16.07
CA GLY A 330 16.33 1.39 -16.10
C GLY A 330 15.76 2.73 -15.63
N ALA A 331 14.46 2.90 -15.75
CA ALA A 331 13.74 4.12 -15.36
C ALA A 331 12.82 3.88 -14.16
N VAL A 332 12.68 4.89 -13.30
CA VAL A 332 11.83 4.84 -12.10
C VAL A 332 10.87 6.03 -12.09
N ILE A 333 9.59 5.75 -11.90
CA ILE A 333 8.53 6.72 -11.69
C ILE A 333 7.93 6.47 -10.31
N ALA A 334 7.76 7.50 -9.51
CA ALA A 334 7.05 7.43 -8.24
C ALA A 334 5.72 8.18 -8.31
N GLN A 335 4.70 7.67 -7.63
CA GLN A 335 3.47 8.41 -7.39
C GLN A 335 3.78 9.61 -6.49
N ASP A 336 3.12 10.74 -6.74
CA ASP A 336 3.27 11.93 -5.94
C ASP A 336 2.60 11.80 -4.57
N GLU A 337 2.85 12.76 -3.71
CA GLU A 337 2.32 12.78 -2.36
C GLU A 337 0.83 13.11 -2.33
N ALA A 338 0.38 14.02 -3.19
CA ALA A 338 -0.99 14.54 -3.19
C ALA A 338 -2.03 13.46 -3.53
N THR A 339 -1.68 12.51 -4.40
CA THR A 339 -2.58 11.42 -4.81
C THR A 339 -2.31 10.09 -4.10
N SER A 340 -1.27 10.00 -3.27
CA SER A 340 -0.97 8.80 -2.48
C SER A 340 -1.85 8.73 -1.24
N VAL A 341 -2.43 7.56 -0.95
CA VAL A 341 -3.08 7.29 0.33
C VAL A 341 -2.06 7.33 1.46
N VAL A 342 -0.89 6.73 1.25
CA VAL A 342 0.28 6.81 2.13
C VAL A 342 1.52 7.01 1.26
N TRP A 343 2.23 8.13 1.45
CA TRP A 343 3.43 8.46 0.68
C TRP A 343 4.72 7.94 1.35
N GLY A 344 4.69 6.69 1.82
CA GLY A 344 5.85 6.02 2.42
C GLY A 344 6.80 5.48 1.36
N MET A 345 6.41 4.43 0.66
CA MET A 345 7.21 3.79 -0.41
C MET A 345 7.58 4.76 -1.53
N PRO A 346 6.63 5.46 -2.20
CA PRO A 346 6.99 6.39 -3.26
C PRO A 346 7.79 7.59 -2.73
N GLY A 347 7.52 8.03 -1.50
CA GLY A 347 8.28 9.10 -0.85
C GLY A 347 9.72 8.71 -0.53
N ALA A 348 9.97 7.47 -0.10
CA ALA A 348 11.32 6.95 0.12
C ALA A 348 12.12 6.93 -1.19
N VAL A 349 11.51 6.42 -2.27
CA VAL A 349 12.11 6.38 -3.61
C VAL A 349 12.35 7.80 -4.15
N ALA A 350 11.39 8.72 -3.97
CA ALA A 350 11.54 10.12 -4.38
C ALA A 350 12.71 10.81 -3.66
N ARG A 351 12.79 10.66 -2.34
CA ARG A 351 13.87 11.24 -1.53
C ARG A 351 15.25 10.65 -1.82
N SER A 352 15.32 9.43 -2.32
CA SER A 352 16.58 8.79 -2.69
C SER A 352 17.20 9.33 -3.99
N GLY A 353 16.47 10.19 -4.74
CA GLY A 353 16.97 10.84 -5.95
C GLY A 353 17.09 9.91 -7.17
N VAL A 354 16.45 8.75 -7.17
CA VAL A 354 16.49 7.78 -8.28
C VAL A 354 15.36 7.94 -9.28
N CYS A 355 14.35 8.78 -8.99
CA CYS A 355 13.20 8.98 -9.86
C CYS A 355 13.55 9.74 -11.14
N SER A 356 13.02 9.29 -12.27
CA SER A 356 12.96 10.05 -13.51
C SER A 356 11.72 10.93 -13.61
N ALA A 357 10.67 10.62 -12.84
CA ALA A 357 9.48 11.43 -12.67
C ALA A 357 8.79 11.13 -11.34
N ILE A 358 8.11 12.15 -10.79
CA ILE A 358 7.19 12.03 -9.67
C ILE A 358 5.87 12.62 -10.16
N LEU A 359 4.80 11.81 -10.22
CA LEU A 359 3.59 12.16 -10.94
C LEU A 359 2.33 11.87 -10.12
N PRO A 360 1.28 12.69 -10.27
CA PRO A 360 -0.06 12.33 -9.82
C PRO A 360 -0.52 11.01 -10.45
N LEU A 361 -1.24 10.19 -9.70
CA LEU A 361 -1.72 8.89 -10.17
C LEU A 361 -2.40 8.93 -11.56
N PRO A 362 -3.27 9.92 -11.88
CA PRO A 362 -3.90 10.00 -13.21
C PRO A 362 -2.92 10.28 -14.35
N GLU A 363 -1.74 10.85 -14.07
CA GLU A 363 -0.74 11.19 -15.08
C GLU A 363 0.26 10.05 -15.35
N ILE A 364 0.30 9.03 -14.48
CA ILE A 364 1.24 7.90 -14.64
C ILE A 364 0.90 7.13 -15.92
N ALA A 365 -0.34 6.71 -16.14
CA ALA A 365 -0.72 5.94 -17.33
C ALA A 365 -0.44 6.68 -18.65
N PRO A 366 -0.85 7.95 -18.84
CA PRO A 366 -0.48 8.72 -20.04
C PRO A 366 1.03 8.81 -20.25
N THR A 367 1.80 8.96 -19.18
CA THR A 367 3.26 9.01 -19.26
C THR A 367 3.85 7.66 -19.68
N LEU A 368 3.37 6.54 -19.10
CA LEU A 368 3.75 5.20 -19.52
C LEU A 368 3.47 4.96 -21.00
N VAL A 369 2.29 5.36 -21.48
CA VAL A 369 1.90 5.22 -22.92
C VAL A 369 2.88 5.96 -23.83
N ARG A 370 3.26 7.20 -23.47
CA ARG A 370 4.26 7.96 -24.26
C ARG A 370 5.61 7.23 -24.31
N LEU A 371 6.08 6.73 -23.17
CA LEU A 371 7.35 6.00 -23.07
C LEU A 371 7.33 4.70 -23.89
N LEU A 372 6.23 3.95 -23.84
CA LEU A 372 6.07 2.69 -24.54
C LEU A 372 6.00 2.87 -26.07
N ARG A 373 5.58 4.05 -26.55
CA ARG A 373 5.56 4.39 -27.99
C ARG A 373 6.85 5.01 -28.50
N GLY A 374 7.90 5.08 -27.68
CA GLY A 374 9.19 5.68 -28.06
C GLY A 374 9.15 7.20 -28.18
N GLY A 375 8.11 7.85 -27.64
CA GLY A 375 8.04 9.31 -27.58
C GLY A 375 8.98 9.88 -26.52
N ALA A 376 9.78 10.89 -26.89
CA ALA A 376 10.38 11.78 -25.92
C ALA A 376 9.28 12.50 -25.13
N ALA A 377 9.48 12.70 -23.85
CA ALA A 377 8.55 13.43 -23.01
C ALA A 377 8.64 14.91 -23.23
#